data_b4317fc377c4918ef004244d7fd97ef5
#
_entry.id   b4317fc377c4918ef004244d7fd97ef5
#
_cell.length_a   1.000
_cell.length_b   1.000
_cell.length_c   1.000
_cell.angle_alpha   90.00
_cell.angle_beta   90.00
_cell.angle_gamma   90.00
#
_symmetry.space_group_name_H-M   'P 1'
#
loop_
_entity.id
_entity.type
_entity.pdbx_description
1 polymer ?
#
loop_
_entity_poly.entity_id
_entity_poly.type
_entity_poly.pdbx_seq_one_letter_code
_entity_poly.pdbx_strand_id
1 'polypeptide(L)'
;MRVILHDLSIEEKGAYLADQLRDTDKIIERKEKEPLPCMGCFGCWVKTPGTCVIKDGYENTGAYLGNAEEYIIISKCSYGEFSPFIKKVIDRCISYCHPYFVKRNGECHHKMRYSNSLKIKVIFYGDNLTNEEIECMEARSKAMAINLGTTNITTEYLKSFEGGIKLWK
;
A
#
# COMPACT_ATOMS: atom_id res chain seq x y z
N MET A 1 -6.81 -10.38 -9.28
CA MET A 1 -7.36 -9.06 -8.86
C MET A 1 -6.21 -8.14 -8.49
N ARG A 2 -6.31 -6.84 -8.85
CA ARG A 2 -5.36 -5.81 -8.41
C ARG A 2 -5.98 -4.99 -7.29
N VAL A 3 -5.18 -4.59 -6.31
CA VAL A 3 -5.53 -3.57 -5.32
C VAL A 3 -4.70 -2.33 -5.63
N ILE A 4 -5.36 -1.19 -5.81
CA ILE A 4 -4.72 0.09 -6.13
C ILE A 4 -5.02 1.06 -4.99
N LEU A 5 -3.98 1.49 -4.29
CA LEU A 5 -4.05 2.49 -3.22
C LEU A 5 -3.39 3.78 -3.73
N HIS A 6 -4.13 4.89 -3.75
CA HIS A 6 -3.58 6.15 -4.24
C HIS A 6 -4.12 7.36 -3.47
N ASP A 7 -3.35 8.45 -3.50
CA ASP A 7 -3.71 9.76 -2.93
C ASP A 7 -3.87 10.86 -4.00
N LEU A 8 -4.00 10.46 -5.26
CA LEU A 8 -4.26 11.38 -6.38
C LEU A 8 -5.58 12.15 -6.17
N SER A 9 -5.61 13.38 -6.63
CA SER A 9 -6.86 14.14 -6.76
C SER A 9 -7.82 13.50 -7.79
N ILE A 10 -9.06 13.96 -7.81
CA ILE A 10 -10.06 13.47 -8.78
C ILE A 10 -9.59 13.76 -10.21
N GLU A 11 -9.04 14.96 -10.45
CA GLU A 11 -8.52 15.39 -11.74
C GLU A 11 -7.31 14.54 -12.16
N GLU A 12 -6.34 14.34 -11.26
CA GLU A 12 -5.14 13.54 -11.53
C GLU A 12 -5.51 12.08 -11.81
N LYS A 13 -6.42 11.51 -11.03
CA LYS A 13 -6.94 10.16 -11.27
C LYS A 13 -7.59 10.06 -12.65
N GLY A 14 -8.44 11.02 -13.00
CA GLY A 14 -9.11 11.07 -14.31
C GLY A 14 -8.11 11.18 -15.46
N ALA A 15 -7.10 12.06 -15.31
CA ALA A 15 -6.14 12.34 -16.37
C ALA A 15 -5.09 11.23 -16.56
N TYR A 16 -4.66 10.55 -15.50
CA TYR A 16 -3.44 9.73 -15.54
C TYR A 16 -3.65 8.26 -15.16
N LEU A 17 -4.79 7.90 -14.58
CA LEU A 17 -5.04 6.56 -14.08
C LEU A 17 -6.27 5.89 -14.69
N ALA A 18 -7.32 6.65 -15.04
CA ALA A 18 -8.63 6.11 -15.40
C ALA A 18 -8.58 5.07 -16.54
N ASP A 19 -7.84 5.36 -17.61
CA ASP A 19 -7.73 4.47 -18.79
C ASP A 19 -7.00 3.14 -18.54
N GLN A 20 -6.36 3.00 -17.38
CA GLN A 20 -5.61 1.80 -16.99
C GLN A 20 -6.36 0.94 -15.98
N LEU A 21 -7.49 1.43 -15.47
CA LEU A 21 -8.32 0.71 -14.50
C LEU A 21 -9.12 -0.40 -15.18
N ARG A 22 -9.33 -1.48 -14.45
CA ARG A 22 -10.16 -2.62 -14.85
C ARG A 22 -11.36 -2.72 -13.90
N ASP A 23 -12.47 -3.24 -14.37
CA ASP A 23 -13.68 -3.46 -13.56
C ASP A 23 -13.42 -4.37 -12.33
N THR A 24 -12.39 -5.23 -12.44
CA THR A 24 -11.98 -6.13 -11.36
C THR A 24 -11.03 -5.50 -10.34
N ASP A 25 -10.60 -4.25 -10.53
CA ASP A 25 -9.67 -3.58 -9.62
C ASP A 25 -10.36 -3.14 -8.35
N LYS A 26 -9.69 -3.29 -7.23
CA LYS A 26 -10.10 -2.72 -5.96
C LYS A 26 -9.34 -1.44 -5.70
N ILE A 27 -10.04 -0.31 -5.84
CA ILE A 27 -9.46 1.01 -5.63
C ILE A 27 -9.67 1.44 -4.19
N ILE A 28 -8.60 1.93 -3.57
CA ILE A 28 -8.59 2.54 -2.23
C ILE A 28 -8.06 3.96 -2.39
N GLU A 29 -8.93 4.92 -2.21
CA GLU A 29 -8.67 6.35 -2.40
C GLU A 29 -9.28 7.16 -1.26
N ARG A 30 -9.02 8.46 -1.21
CA ARG A 30 -9.63 9.36 -0.22
C ARG A 30 -11.14 9.34 -0.34
N LYS A 31 -11.79 9.32 0.82
CA LYS A 31 -13.26 9.44 0.97
C LYS A 31 -13.56 10.69 1.79
N GLU A 32 -14.83 11.00 1.98
CA GLU A 32 -15.25 12.10 2.87
C GLU A 32 -14.62 11.99 4.27
N LYS A 33 -14.53 10.76 4.79
CA LYS A 33 -13.85 10.49 6.07
C LYS A 33 -12.43 10.04 5.82
N GLU A 34 -11.47 10.75 6.40
CA GLU A 34 -10.07 10.33 6.43
C GLU A 34 -9.90 9.04 7.24
N PRO A 35 -8.99 8.15 6.85
CA PRO A 35 -8.71 6.96 7.62
C PRO A 35 -8.13 7.32 8.99
N LEU A 36 -8.66 6.69 10.04
CA LEU A 36 -8.06 6.75 11.35
C LEU A 36 -6.74 5.96 11.39
N PRO A 37 -5.75 6.40 12.13
CA PRO A 37 -4.49 5.67 12.26
C PRO A 37 -4.70 4.33 12.98
N CYS A 38 -3.78 3.40 12.76
CA CYS A 38 -3.76 2.15 13.53
C CYS A 38 -3.48 2.45 15.02
N MET A 39 -4.39 2.02 15.89
CA MET A 39 -4.25 2.22 17.36
C MET A 39 -3.50 1.06 18.05
N GLY A 40 -3.02 0.05 17.32
CA GLY A 40 -2.37 -1.11 17.92
C GLY A 40 -3.27 -1.95 18.83
N CYS A 41 -4.59 -1.91 18.65
CA CYS A 41 -5.55 -2.58 19.54
C CYS A 41 -5.65 -4.09 19.35
N PHE A 42 -4.96 -4.67 18.37
CA PHE A 42 -4.97 -6.10 18.00
C PHE A 42 -6.36 -6.68 17.65
N GLY A 43 -7.37 -5.85 17.56
CA GLY A 43 -8.75 -6.28 17.24
C GLY A 43 -8.85 -7.03 15.92
N CYS A 44 -8.06 -6.66 14.92
CA CYS A 44 -7.97 -7.33 13.62
C CYS A 44 -7.36 -8.75 13.67
N TRP A 45 -6.84 -9.16 14.81
CA TRP A 45 -6.36 -10.51 15.06
C TRP A 45 -7.29 -11.31 15.97
N VAL A 46 -7.97 -10.65 16.91
CA VAL A 46 -8.74 -11.30 17.97
C VAL A 46 -10.24 -11.21 17.73
N LYS A 47 -10.77 -10.02 17.39
CA LYS A 47 -12.22 -9.79 17.26
C LYS A 47 -12.72 -9.97 15.83
N THR A 48 -11.97 -9.45 14.85
CA THR A 48 -12.34 -9.45 13.43
C THR A 48 -11.16 -9.95 12.58
N PRO A 49 -10.78 -11.23 12.65
CA PRO A 49 -9.60 -11.75 11.95
C PRO A 49 -9.60 -11.40 10.46
N GLY A 50 -8.53 -10.73 10.01
CA GLY A 50 -8.38 -10.30 8.61
C GLY A 50 -8.92 -8.91 8.27
N THR A 51 -9.71 -8.27 9.18
CA THR A 51 -10.26 -6.92 8.95
C THR A 51 -10.03 -6.03 10.17
N CYS A 52 -9.90 -4.72 9.96
CA CYS A 52 -9.76 -3.77 11.06
C CYS A 52 -11.08 -3.60 11.81
N VAL A 53 -11.02 -3.41 13.11
CA VAL A 53 -12.22 -3.11 13.93
C VAL A 53 -12.76 -1.70 13.72
N ILE A 54 -11.93 -0.77 13.24
CA ILE A 54 -12.33 0.62 12.95
C ILE A 54 -13.11 0.62 11.64
N LYS A 55 -14.38 1.04 11.71
CA LYS A 55 -15.33 1.07 10.59
C LYS A 55 -15.40 2.47 9.97
N ASP A 56 -14.42 2.80 9.13
CA ASP A 56 -14.29 4.09 8.44
C ASP A 56 -14.22 3.96 6.92
N GLY A 57 -14.49 2.74 6.41
CA GLY A 57 -14.45 2.44 4.98
C GLY A 57 -13.09 1.93 4.47
N TYR A 58 -12.08 1.81 5.35
CA TYR A 58 -10.73 1.27 5.03
C TYR A 58 -10.44 -0.03 5.78
N GLU A 59 -11.40 -0.54 6.54
CA GLU A 59 -11.23 -1.72 7.39
C GLU A 59 -10.87 -3.01 6.66
N ASN A 60 -11.28 -3.13 5.39
CA ASN A 60 -11.13 -4.36 4.62
C ASN A 60 -9.81 -4.44 3.82
N THR A 61 -8.92 -3.47 3.95
CA THR A 61 -7.68 -3.40 3.15
C THR A 61 -6.86 -4.70 3.23
N GLY A 62 -6.69 -5.27 4.43
CA GLY A 62 -5.97 -6.54 4.59
C GLY A 62 -6.65 -7.71 3.90
N ALA A 63 -7.98 -7.78 3.95
CA ALA A 63 -8.76 -8.81 3.25
C ALA A 63 -8.68 -8.66 1.72
N TYR A 64 -8.67 -7.42 1.22
CA TYR A 64 -8.47 -7.18 -0.22
C TYR A 64 -7.10 -7.66 -0.67
N LEU A 65 -6.04 -7.39 0.10
CA LEU A 65 -4.70 -7.89 -0.19
C LEU A 65 -4.64 -9.42 -0.18
N GLY A 66 -5.41 -10.08 0.68
CA GLY A 66 -5.51 -11.55 0.74
C GLY A 66 -6.05 -12.19 -0.54
N ASN A 67 -6.80 -11.45 -1.35
CA ASN A 67 -7.37 -11.88 -2.62
C ASN A 67 -6.66 -11.27 -3.84
N ALA A 68 -5.60 -10.51 -3.61
CA ALA A 68 -4.88 -9.82 -4.68
C ALA A 68 -3.67 -10.61 -5.16
N GLU A 69 -3.34 -10.42 -6.43
CA GLU A 69 -2.07 -10.81 -7.05
C GLU A 69 -1.12 -9.61 -7.13
N GLU A 70 -1.68 -8.41 -7.31
CA GLU A 70 -0.93 -7.18 -7.48
C GLU A 70 -1.41 -6.12 -6.47
N TYR A 71 -0.46 -5.45 -5.84
CA TYR A 71 -0.69 -4.30 -4.98
C TYR A 71 0.08 -3.10 -5.53
N ILE A 72 -0.66 -2.10 -5.97
CA ILE A 72 -0.11 -0.89 -6.58
C ILE A 72 -0.36 0.27 -5.63
N ILE A 73 0.69 1.00 -5.28
CA ILE A 73 0.63 2.16 -4.39
C ILE A 73 1.12 3.37 -5.17
N ILE A 74 0.30 4.42 -5.24
CA ILE A 74 0.68 5.69 -5.84
C ILE A 74 0.60 6.74 -4.73
N SER A 75 1.73 7.28 -4.35
CA SER A 75 1.84 8.16 -3.17
C SER A 75 2.63 9.42 -3.48
N LYS A 76 2.12 10.56 -3.06
CA LYS A 76 2.96 11.74 -2.93
C LYS A 76 4.10 11.43 -1.97
N CYS A 77 5.32 11.82 -2.33
CA CYS A 77 6.46 11.74 -1.43
C CYS A 77 6.31 12.77 -0.32
N SER A 78 6.58 12.35 0.91
CA SER A 78 6.60 13.19 2.09
C SER A 78 7.87 12.90 2.88
N TYR A 79 8.93 13.67 2.63
CA TYR A 79 10.24 13.49 3.27
C TYR A 79 10.81 12.06 3.11
N GLY A 80 10.71 11.49 1.91
CA GLY A 80 11.17 10.13 1.63
C GLY A 80 10.26 9.00 2.14
N GLU A 81 9.04 9.34 2.59
CA GLU A 81 8.04 8.38 3.09
C GLU A 81 6.72 8.53 2.31
N PHE A 82 5.81 7.60 2.49
CA PHE A 82 4.45 7.68 1.99
C PHE A 82 3.71 8.89 2.55
N SER A 83 2.77 9.43 1.78
CA SER A 83 1.90 10.49 2.29
C SER A 83 1.13 10.04 3.54
N PRO A 84 0.71 10.96 4.41
CA PRO A 84 -0.01 10.62 5.64
C PRO A 84 -1.27 9.76 5.41
N PHE A 85 -1.98 9.98 4.30
CA PHE A 85 -3.13 9.17 3.93
C PHE A 85 -2.72 7.73 3.63
N ILE A 86 -1.77 7.55 2.71
CA ILE A 86 -1.26 6.24 2.29
C ILE A 86 -0.69 5.48 3.49
N LYS A 87 0.10 6.17 4.32
CA LYS A 87 0.70 5.59 5.52
C LYS A 87 -0.33 5.05 6.51
N LYS A 88 -1.41 5.80 6.80
CA LYS A 88 -2.50 5.35 7.68
C LYS A 88 -3.17 4.07 7.16
N VAL A 89 -3.37 3.98 5.84
CA VAL A 89 -3.99 2.77 5.22
C VAL A 89 -3.03 1.58 5.28
N ILE A 90 -1.73 1.78 4.95
CA ILE A 90 -0.72 0.72 5.00
C ILE A 90 -0.55 0.18 6.42
N ASP A 91 -0.48 1.02 7.44
CA ASP A 91 -0.35 0.58 8.84
C ASP A 91 -1.51 -0.31 9.29
N ARG A 92 -2.68 -0.14 8.71
CA ARG A 92 -3.86 -0.97 8.98
C ARG A 92 -3.89 -2.27 8.16
N CYS A 93 -2.99 -2.42 7.19
CA CYS A 93 -2.79 -3.69 6.49
C CYS A 93 -2.22 -4.80 7.38
N ILE A 94 -1.87 -4.51 8.63
CA ILE A 94 -1.45 -5.54 9.62
C ILE A 94 -2.48 -6.68 9.76
N SER A 95 -3.74 -6.43 9.43
CA SER A 95 -4.80 -7.45 9.37
C SER A 95 -4.54 -8.52 8.29
N TYR A 96 -3.69 -8.26 7.30
CA TYR A 96 -3.22 -9.21 6.29
C TYR A 96 -2.32 -10.30 6.89
N CYS A 97 -1.72 -10.03 8.05
CA CYS A 97 -0.83 -10.94 8.76
C CYS A 97 -1.53 -11.61 9.94
N HIS A 98 -0.94 -12.71 10.44
CA HIS A 98 -1.26 -13.30 11.73
C HIS A 98 -0.47 -12.64 12.87
N PRO A 99 -0.90 -12.76 14.14
CA PRO A 99 -0.10 -12.34 15.29
C PRO A 99 1.15 -13.22 15.50
N TYR A 100 1.20 -14.39 14.87
CA TYR A 100 2.30 -15.34 15.03
C TYR A 100 3.54 -14.89 14.25
N PHE A 101 4.71 -15.25 14.76
CA PHE A 101 5.99 -14.92 14.16
C PHE A 101 6.58 -16.08 13.37
N VAL A 102 7.36 -15.73 12.36
CA VAL A 102 8.20 -16.64 11.58
C VAL A 102 9.57 -15.99 11.35
N LYS A 103 10.62 -16.80 11.28
CA LYS A 103 11.95 -16.34 10.91
C LYS A 103 12.09 -16.40 9.38
N ARG A 104 12.44 -15.27 8.75
CA ARG A 104 12.75 -15.14 7.33
C ARG A 104 14.06 -14.39 7.15
N ASN A 105 15.03 -14.97 6.44
CA ASN A 105 16.32 -14.36 6.17
C ASN A 105 17.05 -13.82 7.42
N GLY A 106 16.89 -14.51 8.56
CA GLY A 106 17.51 -14.09 9.83
C GLY A 106 16.66 -13.12 10.67
N GLU A 107 15.60 -12.53 10.11
CA GLU A 107 14.74 -11.56 10.75
C GLU A 107 13.43 -12.18 11.23
N CYS A 108 12.82 -11.56 12.25
CA CYS A 108 11.53 -11.95 12.80
C CYS A 108 10.40 -11.17 12.12
N HIS A 109 9.48 -11.87 11.47
CA HIS A 109 8.34 -11.28 10.78
C HIS A 109 7.03 -11.93 11.19
N HIS A 110 5.91 -11.25 10.98
CA HIS A 110 4.59 -11.85 11.13
C HIS A 110 4.35 -12.94 10.07
N LYS A 111 3.71 -14.04 10.48
CA LYS A 111 3.25 -15.08 9.57
C LYS A 111 2.13 -14.52 8.67
N MET A 112 2.19 -14.79 7.38
CA MET A 112 1.11 -14.40 6.46
C MET A 112 -0.16 -15.19 6.77
N ARG A 113 -1.30 -14.50 6.72
CA ARG A 113 -2.64 -15.10 6.88
C ARG A 113 -3.08 -15.82 5.62
N TYR A 114 -2.73 -15.28 4.47
CA TYR A 114 -3.13 -15.75 3.15
C TYR A 114 -1.96 -16.41 2.44
N SER A 115 -2.25 -17.30 1.50
CA SER A 115 -1.24 -18.06 0.74
C SER A 115 -0.88 -17.40 -0.60
N ASN A 116 -1.51 -16.26 -0.95
CA ASN A 116 -1.20 -15.55 -2.17
C ASN A 116 0.22 -14.93 -2.12
N SER A 117 0.81 -14.75 -3.29
CA SER A 117 2.08 -14.02 -3.46
C SER A 117 1.79 -12.69 -4.13
N LEU A 118 2.04 -11.60 -3.40
CA LEU A 118 1.83 -10.26 -3.92
C LEU A 118 3.00 -9.83 -4.82
N LYS A 119 2.67 -9.28 -5.99
CA LYS A 119 3.56 -8.42 -6.74
C LYS A 119 3.26 -6.97 -6.38
N ILE A 120 4.25 -6.24 -5.90
CA ILE A 120 4.06 -4.87 -5.42
C ILE A 120 4.70 -3.88 -6.39
N LYS A 121 3.97 -2.82 -6.72
CA LYS A 121 4.51 -1.66 -7.41
C LYS A 121 4.24 -0.41 -6.57
N VAL A 122 5.29 0.34 -6.28
CA VAL A 122 5.20 1.63 -5.62
C VAL A 122 5.62 2.72 -6.59
N ILE A 123 4.78 3.72 -6.75
CA ILE A 123 5.03 4.89 -7.57
C ILE A 123 4.95 6.11 -6.63
N PHE A 124 6.10 6.68 -6.34
CA PHE A 124 6.16 7.96 -5.64
C PHE A 124 6.14 9.11 -6.65
N TYR A 125 5.49 10.20 -6.27
CA TYR A 125 5.50 11.43 -7.06
C TYR A 125 5.77 12.65 -6.19
N GLY A 126 6.38 13.66 -6.77
CA GLY A 126 6.65 14.93 -6.12
C GLY A 126 7.73 15.73 -6.84
N ASP A 127 7.67 17.05 -6.68
CA ASP A 127 8.64 17.97 -7.26
C ASP A 127 9.92 18.02 -6.40
N ASN A 128 11.06 18.17 -7.07
CA ASN A 128 12.35 18.43 -6.43
C ASN A 128 12.77 17.43 -5.34
N LEU A 129 12.52 16.14 -5.55
CA LEU A 129 12.96 15.08 -4.65
C LEU A 129 14.50 15.05 -4.56
N THR A 130 15.02 15.01 -3.35
CA THR A 130 16.45 14.84 -3.11
C THR A 130 16.88 13.38 -3.28
N ASN A 131 18.19 13.14 -3.45
CA ASN A 131 18.71 11.78 -3.54
C ASN A 131 18.45 10.99 -2.26
N GLU A 132 18.56 11.63 -1.11
CA GLU A 132 18.30 11.04 0.20
C GLU A 132 16.84 10.62 0.36
N GLU A 133 15.89 11.43 -0.14
CA GLU A 133 14.48 11.07 -0.16
C GLU A 133 14.22 9.85 -1.07
N ILE A 134 14.85 9.80 -2.25
CA ILE A 134 14.75 8.67 -3.18
C ILE A 134 15.28 7.38 -2.54
N GLU A 135 16.45 7.42 -1.92
CA GLU A 135 17.03 6.28 -1.21
C GLU A 135 16.12 5.81 -0.05
N CYS A 136 15.55 6.76 0.69
CA CYS A 136 14.62 6.46 1.77
C CYS A 136 13.34 5.78 1.23
N MET A 137 12.73 6.31 0.16
CA MET A 137 11.57 5.70 -0.49
C MET A 137 11.82 4.27 -0.93
N GLU A 138 12.97 3.98 -1.53
CA GLU A 138 13.34 2.62 -1.93
C GLU A 138 13.49 1.68 -0.74
N ALA A 139 14.20 2.13 0.31
CA ALA A 139 14.40 1.34 1.52
C ALA A 139 13.06 1.04 2.22
N ARG A 140 12.19 2.04 2.34
CA ARG A 140 10.84 1.91 2.92
C ARG A 140 9.96 0.95 2.14
N SER A 141 9.98 1.05 0.81
CA SER A 141 9.22 0.17 -0.07
C SER A 141 9.66 -1.29 0.08
N LYS A 142 10.96 -1.55 0.09
CA LYS A 142 11.54 -2.88 0.29
C LYS A 142 11.17 -3.45 1.66
N ALA A 143 11.30 -2.67 2.74
CA ALA A 143 10.93 -3.09 4.10
C ALA A 143 9.44 -3.41 4.21
N MET A 144 8.57 -2.59 3.61
CA MET A 144 7.12 -2.85 3.54
C MET A 144 6.83 -4.17 2.82
N ALA A 145 7.44 -4.42 1.67
CA ALA A 145 7.23 -5.64 0.90
C ALA A 145 7.63 -6.90 1.70
N ILE A 146 8.77 -6.87 2.39
CA ILE A 146 9.22 -7.96 3.26
C ILE A 146 8.21 -8.21 4.37
N ASN A 147 7.65 -7.16 5.00
CA ASN A 147 6.61 -7.28 6.01
C ASN A 147 5.30 -7.86 5.44
N LEU A 148 4.99 -7.60 4.17
CA LEU A 148 3.86 -8.20 3.45
C LEU A 148 4.20 -9.59 2.84
N GLY A 149 5.35 -10.16 3.15
CA GLY A 149 5.71 -11.53 2.80
C GLY A 149 6.22 -11.72 1.38
N THR A 150 6.64 -10.67 0.69
CA THR A 150 7.17 -10.74 -0.68
C THR A 150 8.46 -9.95 -0.86
N THR A 151 9.26 -10.36 -1.83
CA THR A 151 10.41 -9.59 -2.34
C THR A 151 10.17 -9.11 -3.78
N ASN A 152 9.00 -9.42 -4.35
CA ASN A 152 8.63 -9.01 -5.71
C ASN A 152 8.08 -7.58 -5.68
N ILE A 153 8.98 -6.62 -5.69
CA ILE A 153 8.65 -5.20 -5.62
C ILE A 153 9.42 -4.39 -6.65
N THR A 154 8.76 -3.40 -7.22
CA THR A 154 9.36 -2.31 -8.00
C THR A 154 8.98 -0.98 -7.38
N THR A 155 9.95 -0.07 -7.29
CA THR A 155 9.73 1.31 -6.85
C THR A 155 10.11 2.25 -7.99
N GLU A 156 9.24 3.18 -8.31
CA GLU A 156 9.44 4.22 -9.32
C GLU A 156 9.15 5.58 -8.69
N TYR A 157 9.75 6.62 -9.22
CA TYR A 157 9.43 7.98 -8.83
C TYR A 157 9.19 8.86 -10.08
N LEU A 158 8.22 9.75 -9.96
CA LEU A 158 7.80 10.67 -11.00
C LEU A 158 7.97 12.11 -10.51
N LYS A 159 8.72 12.92 -11.26
CA LYS A 159 8.82 14.36 -10.97
C LYS A 159 7.54 15.09 -11.34
N SER A 160 6.88 14.62 -12.39
CA SER A 160 5.58 15.11 -12.87
C SER A 160 4.83 13.97 -13.53
N PHE A 161 3.53 14.18 -13.81
CA PHE A 161 2.71 13.21 -14.52
C PHE A 161 2.76 13.36 -16.05
N GLU A 162 3.64 14.20 -16.62
CA GLU A 162 3.72 14.46 -18.07
C GLU A 162 3.96 13.21 -18.92
N GLY A 163 4.61 12.17 -18.38
CA GLY A 163 4.79 10.87 -19.03
C GLY A 163 3.68 9.86 -18.73
N GLY A 164 2.64 10.26 -18.01
CA GLY A 164 1.58 9.39 -17.50
C GLY A 164 2.07 8.45 -16.38
N ILE A 165 1.11 7.89 -15.66
CA ILE A 165 1.36 6.82 -14.69
C ILE A 165 1.28 5.50 -15.45
N LYS A 166 2.28 4.63 -15.33
CA LYS A 166 2.26 3.28 -15.90
C LYS A 166 2.13 2.26 -14.80
N LEU A 167 0.97 1.63 -14.69
CA LEU A 167 0.74 0.63 -13.65
C LEU A 167 1.64 -0.60 -13.84
N TRP A 168 1.75 -1.11 -15.08
CA TRP A 168 2.70 -2.16 -15.49
C TRP A 168 3.11 -1.95 -16.95
N LYS A 169 4.31 -2.42 -17.28
CA LYS A 169 4.75 -2.54 -18.67
C LYS A 169 4.16 -3.79 -19.28
#